data_d9cafe87643b3b00b54952cd4b274dce
#
_entry.id   d9cafe87643b3b00b54952cd4b274dce
#
_cell.length_a   1.000
_cell.length_b   1.000
_cell.length_c   1.000
_cell.angle_alpha   90.00
_cell.angle_beta   90.00
_cell.angle_gamma   90.00
#
_symmetry.space_group_name_H-M   'P 1'
#
loop_
_entity.id
_entity.type
_entity.pdbx_description
1 polymer ?
#
loop_
_entity_poly.entity_id
_entity_poly.type
_entity_poly.pdbx_seq_one_letter_code
_entity_poly.pdbx_strand_id
1 'polypeptide(L)'
;MDKKTVGLLLWDFTDPREIKSVWMETCFAYCHSLIVAVPEDDVFRRAFASEPKLAFEVKKQLLLNQTGIKEVLPIPFRCMEPDFFQKLYDMHPFQVFFYGTDYGQEFLYEKKELKKRNINLVPLIPAIENISSVNTSFRYMLDNLMPDIKIILFGTGKYFDIYMEQYGDDFRPVYAVDNNQNLWGTKKSGIRINSPDRLKKENVAQTIVILCCKDYEGMKEQLLSMAAFDYRVLLRNENMSFMHEYITTMRAEGRYLEEVHKNLRILLHEIDRVCEEHNLHYYLIGGSLIGVLRHQDFIPWDDDLDISMPRKDYEYLRKHADEIWNDGDFRLVEPDKLGGNAFSDLFPRILYKKEYVCSKTYVKVKGKADDDIQNKYVVDIFLLDHASNCIWKHKLVTLMMKVVYGLLMGHRAYVDYNTFDRLSPSGLFAVKMLVRVGKIIPAKCLFFAYERLSRYAQKEEGTYYFESNGNINYMPLLHRRDMFGEGKRMKMGDLMVSVPLKPEDSLLSKGYRNFMSFPPVADQKPEHTGRNKGVLW
;
A
#
# COMPACT_ATOMS: atom_id res chain seq x y z
N MET A 1 45.41 -5.17 17.64
CA MET A 1 43.96 -4.85 17.67
C MET A 1 43.74 -3.57 18.44
N ASP A 2 43.96 -2.43 17.79
CA ASP A 2 43.98 -1.14 18.47
C ASP A 2 43.05 -0.13 17.81
N LYS A 3 41.75 -0.37 17.90
CA LYS A 3 40.73 0.70 17.87
C LYS A 3 39.48 0.11 18.51
N LYS A 4 38.98 0.79 19.54
CA LYS A 4 37.72 0.43 20.18
C LYS A 4 36.58 0.45 19.14
N THR A 5 36.24 -0.66 18.59
CA THR A 5 35.18 -0.82 17.58
C THR A 5 33.83 -0.55 18.23
N VAL A 6 33.09 0.39 17.67
CA VAL A 6 31.74 0.76 18.10
C VAL A 6 30.74 0.13 17.19
N GLY A 7 29.78 -0.57 17.77
CA GLY A 7 28.62 -1.12 17.05
C GLY A 7 27.38 -0.27 17.24
N LEU A 8 26.55 -0.19 16.23
CA LEU A 8 25.21 0.40 16.30
C LEU A 8 24.15 -0.67 16.08
N LEU A 9 23.20 -0.74 17.00
CA LEU A 9 21.99 -1.55 16.89
C LEU A 9 20.79 -0.61 16.88
N LEU A 10 19.99 -0.65 15.81
CA LEU A 10 18.67 -0.02 15.82
C LEU A 10 17.71 -0.91 16.59
N TRP A 11 17.08 -0.34 17.59
CA TRP A 11 16.21 -1.08 18.49
C TRP A 11 14.78 -0.58 18.41
N ASP A 12 13.90 -1.45 18.00
CA ASP A 12 12.46 -1.17 17.87
C ASP A 12 11.62 -1.90 18.91
N PHE A 13 12.26 -2.66 19.80
CA PHE A 13 11.56 -3.54 20.71
C PHE A 13 10.74 -2.77 21.73
N THR A 14 9.58 -3.33 21.99
CA THR A 14 8.68 -2.76 22.98
C THR A 14 9.19 -2.90 24.41
N ASP A 15 9.94 -3.97 24.70
CA ASP A 15 10.52 -4.23 26.03
C ASP A 15 11.99 -4.69 25.92
N PRO A 16 12.97 -3.89 26.38
CA PRO A 16 14.37 -4.29 26.38
C PRO A 16 14.71 -5.55 27.17
N ARG A 17 13.85 -6.00 28.06
CA ARG A 17 14.04 -7.24 28.83
C ARG A 17 13.84 -8.50 27.96
N GLU A 18 13.26 -8.34 26.79
CA GLU A 18 13.08 -9.40 25.81
C GLU A 18 14.33 -9.62 24.92
N ILE A 19 15.40 -8.83 25.14
CA ILE A 19 16.66 -9.02 24.43
C ILE A 19 17.23 -10.40 24.73
N LYS A 20 17.52 -11.14 23.67
CA LYS A 20 18.13 -12.46 23.82
C LYS A 20 19.63 -12.33 24.04
N SER A 21 20.16 -13.08 24.99
CA SER A 21 21.59 -13.13 25.30
C SER A 21 22.44 -13.38 24.06
N VAL A 22 22.00 -14.28 23.18
CA VAL A 22 22.69 -14.62 21.93
C VAL A 22 22.90 -13.42 21.00
N TRP A 23 21.96 -12.48 20.98
CA TRP A 23 22.12 -11.25 20.18
C TRP A 23 23.18 -10.35 20.77
N MET A 24 23.20 -10.21 22.09
CA MET A 24 24.20 -9.40 22.79
C MET A 24 25.60 -10.05 22.64
N GLU A 25 25.69 -11.36 22.77
CA GLU A 25 26.94 -12.11 22.54
C GLU A 25 27.44 -11.90 21.09
N THR A 26 26.55 -11.95 20.11
CA THR A 26 26.89 -11.65 18.71
C THR A 26 27.38 -10.21 18.56
N CYS A 27 26.69 -9.23 19.13
CA CYS A 27 27.14 -7.84 19.07
C CYS A 27 28.54 -7.67 19.66
N PHE A 28 28.81 -8.25 20.82
CA PHE A 28 30.11 -8.11 21.50
C PHE A 28 31.23 -8.99 20.90
N ALA A 29 30.89 -9.95 20.05
CA ALA A 29 31.89 -10.63 19.23
C ALA A 29 32.49 -9.71 18.14
N TYR A 30 31.78 -8.69 17.71
CA TYR A 30 32.18 -7.78 16.63
C TYR A 30 32.51 -6.35 17.07
N CYS A 31 32.11 -5.93 18.27
CA CYS A 31 32.40 -4.58 18.78
C CYS A 31 32.80 -4.58 20.26
N HIS A 32 33.54 -3.55 20.66
CA HIS A 32 33.94 -3.36 22.06
C HIS A 32 32.88 -2.60 22.87
N SER A 33 32.09 -1.81 22.20
CA SER A 33 31.00 -1.04 22.81
C SER A 33 29.82 -0.97 21.84
N LEU A 34 28.63 -1.06 22.39
CA LEU A 34 27.39 -1.02 21.64
C LEU A 34 26.63 0.28 21.94
N ILE A 35 26.18 0.91 20.88
CA ILE A 35 25.19 1.99 20.91
C ILE A 35 23.88 1.39 20.49
N VAL A 36 22.81 1.67 21.21
CA VAL A 36 21.45 1.27 20.84
C VAL A 36 20.66 2.51 20.49
N ALA A 37 20.27 2.63 19.24
CA ALA A 37 19.43 3.72 18.76
C ALA A 37 17.95 3.33 18.90
N VAL A 38 17.19 4.15 19.63
CA VAL A 38 15.79 3.89 19.99
C VAL A 38 14.92 5.07 19.55
N PRO A 39 13.80 4.85 18.87
CA PRO A 39 12.90 5.93 18.51
C PRO A 39 12.28 6.59 19.75
N GLU A 40 12.16 7.92 19.68
CA GLU A 40 11.39 8.68 20.67
C GLU A 40 9.90 8.28 20.64
N ASP A 41 9.20 8.47 21.75
CA ASP A 41 7.83 7.98 21.91
C ASP A 41 6.85 8.59 20.89
N ASP A 42 7.03 9.83 20.50
CA ASP A 42 6.21 10.48 19.49
C ASP A 42 6.51 9.98 18.06
N VAL A 43 7.76 9.63 17.79
CA VAL A 43 8.17 8.97 16.54
C VAL A 43 7.57 7.57 16.48
N PHE A 44 7.63 6.83 17.59
CA PHE A 44 7.02 5.51 17.71
C PHE A 44 5.50 5.55 17.47
N ARG A 45 4.79 6.49 18.13
CA ARG A 45 3.33 6.67 17.93
C ARG A 45 2.98 6.94 16.48
N ARG A 46 3.76 7.77 15.81
CA ARG A 46 3.52 8.09 14.38
C ARG A 46 3.80 6.92 13.46
N ALA A 47 4.78 6.08 13.82
CA ALA A 47 5.14 4.93 13.02
C ALA A 47 4.13 3.77 13.16
N PHE A 48 3.69 3.49 14.38
CA PHE A 48 2.89 2.29 14.69
C PHE A 48 1.42 2.59 15.03
N ALA A 49 1.00 3.85 15.04
CA ALA A 49 -0.33 4.28 15.47
C ALA A 49 -0.76 3.67 16.82
N SER A 50 0.20 3.46 17.71
CA SER A 50 0.01 2.83 19.03
C SER A 50 0.91 3.46 20.07
N GLU A 51 0.51 3.38 21.34
CA GLU A 51 1.38 3.80 22.43
C GLU A 51 2.52 2.78 22.61
N PRO A 52 3.74 3.24 22.85
CA PRO A 52 4.83 2.33 23.21
C PRO A 52 4.51 1.65 24.54
N LYS A 53 4.77 0.35 24.66
CA LYS A 53 4.57 -0.39 25.94
C LYS A 53 5.39 0.20 27.08
N LEU A 54 6.53 0.78 26.77
CA LEU A 54 7.40 1.46 27.72
C LEU A 54 7.82 2.80 27.13
N ALA A 55 7.79 3.84 27.93
CA ALA A 55 8.31 5.15 27.54
C ALA A 55 9.82 5.09 27.22
N PHE A 56 10.28 5.97 26.33
CA PHE A 56 11.68 6.03 25.90
C PHE A 56 12.66 6.06 27.10
N GLU A 57 12.42 6.90 28.09
CA GLU A 57 13.31 7.01 29.25
C GLU A 57 13.40 5.71 30.08
N VAL A 58 12.30 4.95 30.16
CA VAL A 58 12.28 3.63 30.83
C VAL A 58 13.09 2.63 30.01
N LYS A 59 12.87 2.59 28.68
CA LYS A 59 13.68 1.74 27.78
C LYS A 59 15.16 2.06 27.89
N LYS A 60 15.52 3.34 27.87
CA LYS A 60 16.88 3.81 28.02
C LYS A 60 17.55 3.33 29.31
N GLN A 61 16.86 3.45 30.43
CA GLN A 61 17.36 2.96 31.73
C GLN A 61 17.59 1.44 31.72
N LEU A 62 16.63 0.68 31.20
CA LEU A 62 16.73 -0.77 31.11
C LEU A 62 17.89 -1.22 30.21
N LEU A 63 18.12 -0.52 29.09
CA LEU A 63 19.21 -0.80 28.18
C LEU A 63 20.57 -0.46 28.79
N LEU A 64 20.71 0.70 29.43
CA LEU A 64 21.95 1.14 30.07
C LEU A 64 22.37 0.26 31.26
N ASN A 65 21.41 -0.45 31.88
CA ASN A 65 21.70 -1.43 32.91
C ASN A 65 22.32 -2.73 32.37
N GLN A 66 22.39 -2.91 31.05
CA GLN A 66 23.00 -4.08 30.43
C GLN A 66 24.51 -3.83 30.20
N THR A 67 25.33 -4.81 30.59
CA THR A 67 26.78 -4.73 30.42
C THR A 67 27.14 -4.60 28.94
N GLY A 68 27.97 -3.60 28.63
CA GLY A 68 28.52 -3.40 27.28
C GLY A 68 27.72 -2.41 26.42
N ILE A 69 26.51 -2.02 26.81
CA ILE A 69 25.80 -0.92 26.17
C ILE A 69 26.40 0.39 26.70
N LYS A 70 27.00 1.15 25.78
CA LYS A 70 27.69 2.40 26.12
C LYS A 70 26.72 3.58 26.16
N GLU A 71 25.78 3.58 25.24
CA GLU A 71 24.89 4.70 25.02
C GLU A 71 23.56 4.25 24.41
N VAL A 72 22.50 4.95 24.76
CA VAL A 72 21.19 4.81 24.11
C VAL A 72 20.88 6.13 23.43
N LEU A 73 20.83 6.09 22.09
CA LEU A 73 20.67 7.24 21.23
C LEU A 73 19.19 7.45 20.91
N PRO A 74 18.59 8.60 21.26
CA PRO A 74 17.23 8.90 20.83
C PRO A 74 17.19 9.16 19.32
N ILE A 75 16.20 8.62 18.63
CA ILE A 75 15.95 8.92 17.23
C ILE A 75 14.72 9.84 17.14
N PRO A 76 14.94 11.16 16.91
CA PRO A 76 13.87 12.15 16.88
C PRO A 76 13.26 12.35 15.48
N PHE A 77 13.85 11.73 14.44
CA PHE A 77 13.50 11.95 13.04
C PHE A 77 12.90 10.69 12.41
N ARG A 78 12.15 10.91 11.34
CA ARG A 78 11.56 9.81 10.55
C ARG A 78 12.62 9.16 9.67
N CYS A 79 12.48 7.87 9.48
CA CYS A 79 13.27 7.07 8.55
C CYS A 79 13.08 7.45 7.07
N MET A 80 12.07 8.25 6.75
CA MET A 80 11.83 8.79 5.41
C MET A 80 12.84 9.85 4.97
N GLU A 81 13.72 10.30 5.87
CA GLU A 81 14.72 11.29 5.53
C GLU A 81 15.82 10.63 4.69
N PRO A 82 16.16 11.15 3.50
CA PRO A 82 17.11 10.52 2.58
C PRO A 82 18.50 10.33 3.14
N ASP A 83 18.82 11.08 4.17
CA ASP A 83 20.10 11.13 4.86
C ASP A 83 20.06 10.49 6.26
N PHE A 84 19.06 9.64 6.52
CA PHE A 84 18.88 8.95 7.81
C PHE A 84 20.16 8.33 8.37
N PHE A 85 20.86 7.49 7.60
CA PHE A 85 22.12 6.90 8.06
C PHE A 85 23.24 7.90 8.17
N GLN A 86 23.25 8.97 7.33
CA GLN A 86 24.22 10.05 7.49
C GLN A 86 24.00 10.75 8.82
N LYS A 87 22.77 11.09 9.15
CA LYS A 87 22.42 11.72 10.43
C LYS A 87 22.79 10.85 11.62
N LEU A 88 22.45 9.56 11.58
CA LEU A 88 22.87 8.62 12.63
C LEU A 88 24.38 8.55 12.78
N TYR A 89 25.11 8.48 11.67
CA TYR A 89 26.57 8.43 11.68
C TYR A 89 27.20 9.73 12.19
N ASP A 90 26.61 10.86 11.83
CA ASP A 90 27.06 12.19 12.28
C ASP A 90 26.74 12.42 13.76
N MET A 91 25.63 11.90 14.25
CA MET A 91 25.32 11.90 15.69
C MET A 91 26.31 11.04 16.47
N HIS A 92 26.63 9.87 15.97
CA HIS A 92 27.59 8.97 16.60
C HIS A 92 28.25 8.02 15.61
N PRO A 93 29.52 8.22 15.24
CA PRO A 93 30.22 7.33 14.31
C PRO A 93 30.34 5.90 14.84
N PHE A 94 30.06 4.93 13.97
CA PHE A 94 30.14 3.49 14.25
C PHE A 94 30.86 2.76 13.12
N GLN A 95 31.41 1.58 13.42
CA GLN A 95 32.13 0.72 12.48
C GLN A 95 31.38 -0.58 12.15
N VAL A 96 30.43 -0.96 12.99
CA VAL A 96 29.61 -2.15 12.82
C VAL A 96 28.14 -1.76 12.92
N PHE A 97 27.35 -2.23 11.98
CA PHE A 97 25.91 -2.08 12.01
C PHE A 97 25.25 -3.46 12.16
N PHE A 98 24.43 -3.61 13.20
CA PHE A 98 23.68 -4.83 13.47
C PHE A 98 22.26 -4.71 12.96
N TYR A 99 21.78 -5.71 12.26
CA TYR A 99 20.43 -5.75 11.69
C TYR A 99 19.79 -7.13 11.86
N GLY A 100 18.46 -7.17 11.96
CA GLY A 100 17.71 -8.42 11.98
C GLY A 100 17.76 -9.13 10.63
N THR A 101 17.69 -10.45 10.63
CA THR A 101 17.67 -11.27 9.41
C THR A 101 16.36 -11.20 8.65
N ASP A 102 15.31 -10.67 9.27
CA ASP A 102 14.01 -10.36 8.69
C ASP A 102 14.05 -9.23 7.65
N TYR A 103 15.15 -8.49 7.56
CA TYR A 103 15.33 -7.47 6.50
C TYR A 103 15.78 -8.02 5.15
N GLY A 104 16.29 -9.22 5.09
CA GLY A 104 16.63 -9.95 3.86
C GLY A 104 17.31 -9.11 2.78
N GLN A 105 16.90 -9.32 1.55
CA GLN A 105 17.39 -8.58 0.37
C GLN A 105 16.81 -7.18 0.24
N GLU A 106 15.73 -6.91 0.87
CA GLU A 106 15.03 -5.61 0.86
C GLU A 106 15.90 -4.49 1.44
N PHE A 107 16.92 -4.86 2.19
CA PHE A 107 17.92 -3.97 2.77
C PHE A 107 19.09 -3.62 1.81
N LEU A 108 18.98 -3.96 0.53
CA LEU A 108 20.12 -3.84 -0.40
C LEU A 108 20.62 -2.40 -0.63
N TYR A 109 19.72 -1.43 -0.63
CA TYR A 109 20.12 -0.03 -0.82
C TYR A 109 20.98 0.45 0.34
N GLU A 110 20.51 0.27 1.54
CA GLU A 110 21.17 0.66 2.79
C GLU A 110 22.48 -0.11 2.99
N LYS A 111 22.50 -1.39 2.65
CA LYS A 111 23.74 -2.19 2.63
C LYS A 111 24.80 -1.57 1.72
N LYS A 112 24.41 -1.10 0.54
CA LYS A 112 25.35 -0.47 -0.40
C LYS A 112 25.91 0.84 0.18
N GLU A 113 25.07 1.67 0.79
CA GLU A 113 25.50 2.94 1.39
C GLU A 113 26.43 2.71 2.60
N LEU A 114 26.11 1.78 3.47
CA LEU A 114 26.94 1.43 4.62
C LEU A 114 28.30 0.82 4.19
N LYS A 115 28.28 -0.06 3.18
CA LYS A 115 29.51 -0.64 2.62
C LYS A 115 30.44 0.40 1.98
N LYS A 116 29.90 1.42 1.31
CA LYS A 116 30.70 2.54 0.78
C LYS A 116 31.50 3.27 1.87
N ARG A 117 31.03 3.21 3.12
CA ARG A 117 31.66 3.81 4.30
C ARG A 117 32.54 2.86 5.07
N ASN A 118 32.80 1.65 4.55
CA ASN A 118 33.52 0.57 5.21
C ASN A 118 32.91 0.14 6.55
N ILE A 119 31.58 0.26 6.69
CA ILE A 119 30.85 -0.23 7.87
C ILE A 119 30.61 -1.73 7.70
N ASN A 120 31.01 -2.50 8.70
CA ASN A 120 30.78 -3.93 8.76
C ASN A 120 29.30 -4.21 9.08
N LEU A 121 28.65 -5.07 8.30
CA LEU A 121 27.25 -5.42 8.44
C LEU A 121 27.13 -6.81 9.05
N VAL A 122 26.55 -6.91 10.24
CA VAL A 122 26.41 -8.16 10.97
C VAL A 122 24.94 -8.50 11.16
N PRO A 123 24.45 -9.61 10.62
CA PRO A 123 23.08 -10.08 10.84
C PRO A 123 22.93 -10.64 12.25
N LEU A 124 21.83 -10.28 12.92
CA LEU A 124 21.39 -10.91 14.16
C LEU A 124 20.44 -12.05 13.84
N ILE A 125 20.89 -13.26 14.02
CA ILE A 125 20.10 -14.45 13.72
C ILE A 125 19.15 -14.73 14.89
N PRO A 126 17.84 -14.96 14.66
CA PRO A 126 16.91 -15.35 15.72
C PRO A 126 17.38 -16.63 16.42
N ALA A 127 17.28 -16.69 17.73
CA ALA A 127 17.60 -17.93 18.45
C ALA A 127 16.62 -19.04 18.05
N ILE A 128 17.15 -20.24 17.80
CA ILE A 128 16.44 -21.41 17.27
C ILE A 128 15.19 -21.79 18.10
N GLU A 129 15.18 -21.50 19.39
CA GLU A 129 14.11 -21.81 20.32
C GLU A 129 12.74 -21.14 19.99
N ASN A 130 12.70 -20.19 19.05
CA ASN A 130 11.51 -19.47 18.65
C ASN A 130 11.19 -19.53 17.15
N ILE A 131 11.59 -20.60 16.47
CA ILE A 131 11.25 -20.82 15.04
C ILE A 131 9.73 -20.90 14.82
N SER A 132 8.95 -21.24 15.85
CA SER A 132 7.49 -21.18 15.83
C SER A 132 6.93 -19.77 16.05
N SER A 133 7.72 -18.83 16.48
CA SER A 133 7.31 -17.45 16.64
C SER A 133 7.54 -16.66 15.34
N VAL A 134 6.59 -15.85 15.03
CA VAL A 134 6.28 -15.02 13.88
C VAL A 134 7.43 -14.15 13.32
N ASN A 135 8.60 -14.12 13.95
CA ASN A 135 9.71 -13.20 13.70
C ASN A 135 10.88 -13.80 12.92
N THR A 136 10.70 -14.93 12.26
CA THR A 136 11.76 -15.51 11.43
C THR A 136 11.78 -14.81 10.08
N SER A 137 12.91 -14.25 9.69
CA SER A 137 13.12 -13.72 8.34
C SER A 137 12.71 -14.76 7.31
N PHE A 138 11.98 -14.34 6.30
CA PHE A 138 11.58 -15.23 5.23
C PHE A 138 12.80 -15.84 4.52
N ARG A 139 13.85 -15.05 4.31
CA ARG A 139 15.13 -15.53 3.77
C ARG A 139 15.79 -16.56 4.68
N TYR A 140 15.86 -16.28 5.98
CA TYR A 140 16.43 -17.21 6.95
C TYR A 140 15.67 -18.54 6.97
N MET A 141 14.33 -18.48 6.88
CA MET A 141 13.52 -19.70 6.78
C MET A 141 13.88 -20.50 5.53
N LEU A 142 14.02 -19.85 4.37
CA LEU A 142 14.42 -20.52 3.12
C LEU A 142 15.83 -21.13 3.22
N ASP A 143 16.79 -20.39 3.79
CA ASP A 143 18.17 -20.86 3.98
C ASP A 143 18.28 -22.09 4.90
N ASN A 144 17.28 -22.30 5.77
CA ASN A 144 17.25 -23.42 6.72
C ASN A 144 16.27 -24.55 6.33
N LEU A 145 15.74 -24.54 5.11
CA LEU A 145 14.98 -25.68 4.60
C LEU A 145 15.88 -26.89 4.40
N MET A 146 15.34 -28.08 4.67
CA MET A 146 16.03 -29.34 4.34
C MET A 146 16.30 -29.37 2.83
N PRO A 147 17.45 -29.94 2.38
CA PRO A 147 17.85 -29.89 0.98
C PRO A 147 16.84 -30.48 -0.01
N ASP A 148 16.04 -31.45 0.42
CA ASP A 148 15.05 -32.15 -0.43
C ASP A 148 13.62 -31.58 -0.34
N ILE A 149 13.43 -30.48 0.34
CA ILE A 149 12.11 -29.87 0.46
C ILE A 149 11.70 -29.21 -0.86
N LYS A 150 10.54 -29.59 -1.34
CA LYS A 150 9.91 -28.98 -2.51
C LYS A 150 9.21 -27.69 -2.12
N ILE A 151 9.55 -26.60 -2.80
CA ILE A 151 8.87 -25.33 -2.65
C ILE A 151 7.79 -25.21 -3.72
N ILE A 152 6.56 -24.94 -3.31
CA ILE A 152 5.42 -24.71 -4.20
C ILE A 152 4.83 -23.37 -3.85
N LEU A 153 4.54 -22.53 -4.86
CA LEU A 153 3.87 -21.25 -4.65
C LEU A 153 2.38 -21.39 -4.84
N PHE A 154 1.59 -20.84 -3.95
CA PHE A 154 0.15 -20.74 -4.09
C PHE A 154 -0.26 -19.27 -4.31
N GLY A 155 -0.85 -18.99 -5.48
CA GLY A 155 -1.12 -17.67 -6.01
C GLY A 155 -0.02 -17.20 -6.97
N THR A 156 -0.44 -16.66 -8.12
CA THR A 156 0.44 -16.24 -9.21
C THR A 156 0.30 -14.77 -9.57
N GLY A 157 -0.27 -13.97 -8.65
CA GLY A 157 -0.39 -12.52 -8.74
C GLY A 157 0.93 -11.79 -8.45
N LYS A 158 0.82 -10.53 -7.98
CA LYS A 158 1.95 -9.65 -7.67
C LYS A 158 2.96 -10.27 -6.69
N TYR A 159 2.49 -10.99 -5.69
CA TYR A 159 3.37 -11.61 -4.69
C TYR A 159 4.19 -12.77 -5.23
N PHE A 160 3.69 -13.46 -6.24
CA PHE A 160 4.50 -14.40 -7.01
C PHE A 160 5.68 -13.70 -7.68
N ASP A 161 5.44 -12.54 -8.30
CA ASP A 161 6.51 -11.79 -8.96
C ASP A 161 7.57 -11.32 -7.95
N ILE A 162 7.13 -10.86 -6.78
CA ILE A 162 8.03 -10.50 -5.67
C ILE A 162 8.88 -11.70 -5.22
N TYR A 163 8.26 -12.89 -5.05
CA TYR A 163 9.01 -14.09 -4.70
C TYR A 163 10.06 -14.41 -5.75
N MET A 164 9.69 -14.40 -7.02
CA MET A 164 10.60 -14.75 -8.11
C MET A 164 11.74 -13.74 -8.25
N GLU A 165 11.48 -12.46 -8.01
CA GLU A 165 12.50 -11.42 -8.04
C GLU A 165 13.49 -11.50 -6.87
N GLN A 166 12.99 -11.82 -5.68
CA GLN A 166 13.80 -11.78 -4.45
C GLN A 166 14.46 -13.10 -4.10
N TYR A 167 13.81 -14.21 -4.41
CA TYR A 167 14.21 -15.54 -3.95
C TYR A 167 14.29 -16.58 -5.07
N GLY A 168 13.69 -16.30 -6.24
CA GLY A 168 13.48 -17.29 -7.30
C GLY A 168 14.75 -17.88 -7.91
N ASP A 169 15.87 -17.18 -7.85
CA ASP A 169 17.16 -17.67 -8.35
C ASP A 169 17.81 -18.69 -7.38
N ASP A 170 17.71 -18.42 -6.08
CA ASP A 170 18.30 -19.29 -5.04
C ASP A 170 17.35 -20.41 -4.60
N PHE A 171 16.04 -20.14 -4.58
CA PHE A 171 15.00 -21.04 -4.09
C PHE A 171 13.90 -21.23 -5.12
N ARG A 172 14.27 -21.85 -6.23
CA ARG A 172 13.36 -22.00 -7.36
C ARG A 172 12.18 -22.91 -7.04
N PRO A 173 10.91 -22.46 -7.20
CA PRO A 173 9.75 -23.30 -6.98
C PRO A 173 9.66 -24.41 -8.02
N VAL A 174 9.18 -25.58 -7.61
CA VAL A 174 8.97 -26.72 -8.51
C VAL A 174 7.83 -26.42 -9.47
N TYR A 175 6.75 -25.82 -8.96
CA TYR A 175 5.61 -25.31 -9.71
C TYR A 175 4.81 -24.32 -8.85
N ALA A 176 3.82 -23.68 -9.45
CA ALA A 176 2.85 -22.88 -8.74
C ALA A 176 1.44 -23.44 -8.91
N VAL A 177 0.55 -23.13 -7.98
CA VAL A 177 -0.89 -23.38 -8.08
C VAL A 177 -1.67 -22.06 -7.96
N ASP A 178 -2.81 -21.99 -8.64
CA ASP A 178 -3.67 -20.82 -8.61
C ASP A 178 -5.15 -21.22 -8.71
N ASN A 179 -6.03 -20.47 -8.06
CA ASN A 179 -7.48 -20.69 -8.13
C ASN A 179 -8.07 -20.23 -9.46
N ASN A 180 -7.37 -19.42 -10.23
CA ASN A 180 -7.79 -18.98 -11.55
C ASN A 180 -7.56 -20.09 -12.59
N GLN A 181 -8.62 -20.75 -12.98
CA GLN A 181 -8.60 -21.86 -13.95
C GLN A 181 -7.99 -21.49 -15.31
N ASN A 182 -8.11 -20.22 -15.72
CA ASN A 182 -7.56 -19.73 -16.99
C ASN A 182 -6.03 -19.77 -17.05
N LEU A 183 -5.36 -19.85 -15.89
CA LEU A 183 -3.91 -19.90 -15.80
C LEU A 183 -3.34 -21.32 -15.80
N TRP A 184 -4.21 -22.33 -15.61
CA TRP A 184 -3.75 -23.71 -15.50
C TRP A 184 -3.10 -24.21 -16.80
N GLY A 185 -1.95 -24.87 -16.65
CA GLY A 185 -1.15 -25.35 -17.77
C GLY A 185 -0.22 -24.30 -18.40
N THR A 186 -0.39 -23.02 -18.06
CA THR A 186 0.51 -21.96 -18.52
C THR A 186 1.81 -21.89 -17.70
N LYS A 187 2.72 -21.01 -18.10
CA LYS A 187 3.96 -20.72 -17.36
C LYS A 187 4.07 -19.23 -17.09
N LYS A 188 4.54 -18.88 -15.89
CA LYS A 188 4.94 -17.52 -15.51
C LYS A 188 6.35 -17.57 -14.92
N SER A 189 7.26 -16.70 -15.37
CA SER A 189 8.70 -16.72 -14.98
C SER A 189 9.35 -18.11 -15.10
N GLY A 190 8.93 -18.89 -16.10
CA GLY A 190 9.39 -20.27 -16.31
C GLY A 190 8.77 -21.32 -15.39
N ILE A 191 7.95 -20.92 -14.42
CA ILE A 191 7.27 -21.81 -13.45
C ILE A 191 5.89 -22.21 -13.99
N ARG A 192 5.60 -23.51 -14.00
CA ARG A 192 4.30 -24.03 -14.47
C ARG A 192 3.22 -23.79 -13.44
N ILE A 193 2.05 -23.32 -13.90
CA ILE A 193 0.88 -23.06 -13.06
C ILE A 193 -0.09 -24.23 -13.18
N ASN A 194 -0.55 -24.78 -12.07
CA ASN A 194 -1.46 -25.92 -12.01
C ASN A 194 -2.70 -25.59 -11.17
N SER A 195 -3.70 -26.48 -11.23
CA SER A 195 -4.80 -26.49 -10.27
C SER A 195 -4.30 -26.74 -8.85
N PRO A 196 -4.89 -26.13 -7.81
CA PRO A 196 -4.60 -26.47 -6.41
C PRO A 196 -4.77 -27.95 -6.07
N ASP A 197 -5.64 -28.67 -6.75
CA ASP A 197 -5.81 -30.12 -6.56
C ASP A 197 -4.54 -30.93 -6.80
N ARG A 198 -3.56 -30.38 -7.51
CA ARG A 198 -2.26 -31.04 -7.69
C ARG A 198 -1.53 -31.24 -6.36
N LEU A 199 -1.73 -30.36 -5.39
CA LEU A 199 -1.13 -30.45 -4.04
C LEU A 199 -1.49 -31.77 -3.35
N LYS A 200 -2.69 -32.31 -3.58
CA LYS A 200 -3.13 -33.60 -3.01
C LYS A 200 -2.24 -34.80 -3.38
N LYS A 201 -1.36 -34.63 -4.39
CA LYS A 201 -0.42 -35.66 -4.85
C LYS A 201 0.98 -35.52 -4.26
N GLU A 202 1.23 -34.47 -3.50
CA GLU A 202 2.55 -34.19 -2.92
C GLU A 202 2.71 -34.86 -1.56
N ASN A 203 3.96 -35.20 -1.23
CA ASN A 203 4.30 -35.66 0.10
C ASN A 203 4.35 -34.47 1.07
N VAL A 204 3.43 -34.42 2.02
CA VAL A 204 3.32 -33.36 3.00
C VAL A 204 4.62 -33.12 3.78
N ALA A 205 5.33 -34.21 4.13
CA ALA A 205 6.59 -34.12 4.90
C ALA A 205 7.77 -33.54 4.09
N GLN A 206 7.65 -33.50 2.76
CA GLN A 206 8.71 -33.03 1.84
C GLN A 206 8.27 -31.80 1.03
N THR A 207 7.23 -31.14 1.46
CA THR A 207 6.66 -30.02 0.69
C THR A 207 6.32 -28.86 1.61
N ILE A 208 6.84 -27.69 1.26
CA ILE A 208 6.40 -26.42 1.84
C ILE A 208 5.62 -25.61 0.79
N VAL A 209 4.52 -25.04 1.20
CA VAL A 209 3.69 -24.18 0.35
C VAL A 209 3.84 -22.74 0.77
N ILE A 210 4.25 -21.89 -0.17
CA ILE A 210 4.37 -20.45 0.07
C ILE A 210 3.09 -19.78 -0.46
N LEU A 211 2.34 -19.17 0.44
CA LEU A 211 1.12 -18.42 0.11
C LEU A 211 1.51 -17.04 -0.42
N CYS A 212 1.27 -16.80 -1.71
CA CYS A 212 1.65 -15.59 -2.43
C CYS A 212 0.42 -14.68 -2.65
N CYS A 213 -0.18 -14.22 -1.56
CA CYS A 213 -1.37 -13.37 -1.60
C CYS A 213 -1.44 -12.45 -0.38
N LYS A 214 -1.90 -11.21 -0.59
CA LYS A 214 -2.13 -10.26 0.51
C LYS A 214 -3.25 -10.75 1.44
N ASP A 215 -4.31 -11.29 0.87
CA ASP A 215 -5.46 -11.84 1.60
C ASP A 215 -5.38 -13.38 1.56
N TYR A 216 -4.48 -13.92 2.35
CA TYR A 216 -4.09 -15.33 2.29
C TYR A 216 -4.99 -16.28 3.11
N GLU A 217 -5.87 -15.79 3.97
CA GLU A 217 -6.64 -16.64 4.90
C GLU A 217 -7.50 -17.68 4.16
N GLY A 218 -8.19 -17.28 3.10
CA GLY A 218 -8.99 -18.21 2.30
C GLY A 218 -8.13 -19.28 1.60
N MET A 219 -6.92 -18.91 1.16
CA MET A 219 -5.98 -19.86 0.56
C MET A 219 -5.39 -20.83 1.59
N LYS A 220 -5.12 -20.33 2.79
CA LYS A 220 -4.67 -21.13 3.93
C LYS A 220 -5.73 -22.16 4.33
N GLU A 221 -6.99 -21.72 4.50
CA GLU A 221 -8.10 -22.63 4.81
C GLU A 221 -8.25 -23.70 3.72
N GLN A 222 -8.20 -23.31 2.45
CA GLN A 222 -8.23 -24.24 1.32
C GLN A 222 -7.07 -25.23 1.38
N LEU A 223 -5.84 -24.78 1.63
CA LEU A 223 -4.66 -25.63 1.72
C LEU A 223 -4.79 -26.66 2.86
N LEU A 224 -5.15 -26.19 4.05
CA LEU A 224 -5.30 -27.05 5.24
C LEU A 224 -6.48 -28.02 5.12
N SER A 225 -7.50 -27.71 4.32
CA SER A 225 -8.58 -28.65 4.01
C SER A 225 -8.12 -29.81 3.10
N MET A 226 -7.02 -29.66 2.37
CA MET A 226 -6.47 -30.71 1.50
C MET A 226 -5.58 -31.69 2.27
N ALA A 227 -4.65 -31.14 3.07
CA ALA A 227 -3.75 -31.90 3.95
C ALA A 227 -3.02 -30.96 4.91
N ALA A 228 -2.37 -31.51 5.93
CA ALA A 228 -1.60 -30.74 6.93
C ALA A 228 -0.22 -30.30 6.37
N PHE A 229 -0.21 -29.55 5.28
CA PHE A 229 1.01 -29.00 4.70
C PHE A 229 1.70 -28.04 5.64
N ASP A 230 3.03 -28.06 5.66
CA ASP A 230 3.81 -26.92 6.14
C ASP A 230 3.64 -25.75 5.15
N TYR A 231 3.38 -24.57 5.66
CA TYR A 231 3.19 -23.38 4.82
C TYR A 231 3.84 -22.15 5.44
N ARG A 232 4.19 -21.21 4.58
CA ARG A 232 4.59 -19.86 4.99
C ARG A 232 3.83 -18.85 4.16
N VAL A 233 3.59 -17.71 4.74
CA VAL A 233 3.03 -16.56 4.02
C VAL A 233 4.20 -15.68 3.61
N LEU A 234 4.36 -15.46 2.31
CA LEU A 234 5.49 -14.69 1.78
C LEU A 234 5.66 -13.34 2.47
N LEU A 235 4.57 -12.73 2.86
CA LEU A 235 4.56 -11.33 3.27
C LEU A 235 3.71 -11.13 4.51
N ARG A 236 3.96 -11.95 5.51
CA ARG A 236 3.32 -11.84 6.80
C ARG A 236 3.98 -10.74 7.63
N ASN A 237 3.30 -9.63 7.80
CA ASN A 237 3.77 -8.46 8.54
C ASN A 237 3.10 -8.31 9.91
N GLU A 238 2.75 -9.38 10.58
CA GLU A 238 2.08 -9.29 11.88
C GLU A 238 2.96 -8.65 12.97
N ASN A 239 4.27 -8.57 12.72
CA ASN A 239 5.23 -7.95 13.64
C ASN A 239 6.34 -7.22 12.86
N MET A 240 5.95 -6.31 11.97
CA MET A 240 6.95 -5.38 11.43
C MET A 240 7.58 -4.59 12.58
N SER A 241 8.89 -4.68 12.66
CA SER A 241 9.63 -3.89 13.61
C SER A 241 9.68 -2.43 13.15
N PHE A 242 9.81 -1.52 14.11
CA PHE A 242 10.07 -0.11 13.83
C PHE A 242 11.28 0.06 12.89
N MET A 243 12.31 -0.76 13.09
CA MET A 243 13.50 -0.74 12.24
C MET A 243 13.17 -1.10 10.80
N HIS A 244 12.25 -2.05 10.57
CA HIS A 244 11.79 -2.43 9.25
C HIS A 244 11.08 -1.25 8.55
N GLU A 245 10.21 -0.55 9.25
CA GLU A 245 9.58 0.66 8.73
C GLU A 245 10.62 1.74 8.41
N TYR A 246 11.58 1.97 9.31
CA TYR A 246 12.67 2.91 9.09
C TYR A 246 13.47 2.59 7.83
N ILE A 247 13.79 1.34 7.62
CA ILE A 247 14.57 0.92 6.46
C ILE A 247 13.77 1.02 5.18
N THR A 248 12.50 0.66 5.20
CA THR A 248 11.64 0.67 4.02
C THR A 248 11.26 2.04 3.54
N THR A 249 10.94 2.92 4.44
CA THR A 249 10.58 4.29 4.09
C THR A 249 11.76 5.08 3.55
N MET A 250 12.99 4.67 3.85
CA MET A 250 14.18 5.24 3.21
C MET A 250 14.28 4.95 1.72
N ARG A 251 13.61 3.92 1.22
CA ARG A 251 13.55 3.61 -0.23
C ARG A 251 12.53 4.45 -0.96
N ALA A 252 11.53 4.92 -0.24
CA ALA A 252 10.67 5.95 -0.76
C ALA A 252 11.51 7.23 -0.89
N GLU A 253 11.29 7.99 -1.92
CA GLU A 253 11.97 9.27 -2.15
C GLU A 253 11.52 10.27 -1.08
N GLY A 254 12.13 10.23 0.12
CA GLY A 254 11.63 10.83 1.35
C GLY A 254 11.27 12.32 1.23
N ARG A 255 12.13 13.12 0.58
CA ARG A 255 11.83 14.56 0.34
C ARG A 255 10.60 14.76 -0.55
N TYR A 256 10.41 13.87 -1.51
CA TYR A 256 9.25 13.90 -2.38
C TYR A 256 7.97 13.66 -1.59
N LEU A 257 7.93 12.59 -0.78
CA LEU A 257 6.76 12.26 0.03
C LEU A 257 6.43 13.31 1.09
N GLU A 258 7.44 13.91 1.71
CA GLU A 258 7.22 15.03 2.63
C GLU A 258 6.54 16.21 1.93
N GLU A 259 6.99 16.55 0.73
CA GLU A 259 6.34 17.63 -0.04
C GLU A 259 4.95 17.24 -0.52
N VAL A 260 4.75 16.00 -0.96
CA VAL A 260 3.44 15.47 -1.33
C VAL A 260 2.49 15.56 -0.14
N HIS A 261 2.84 14.99 1.00
CA HIS A 261 1.99 15.00 2.20
C HIS A 261 1.69 16.43 2.67
N LYS A 262 2.66 17.35 2.61
CA LYS A 262 2.46 18.76 2.93
C LYS A 262 1.38 19.39 2.04
N ASN A 263 1.43 19.16 0.74
CA ASN A 263 0.49 19.76 -0.19
C ASN A 263 -0.89 19.06 -0.17
N LEU A 264 -0.92 17.74 0.06
CA LEU A 264 -2.16 17.00 0.30
C LEU A 264 -2.85 17.44 1.60
N ARG A 265 -2.09 17.80 2.66
CA ARG A 265 -2.68 18.42 3.87
C ARG A 265 -3.34 19.76 3.57
N ILE A 266 -2.73 20.59 2.72
CA ILE A 266 -3.33 21.87 2.30
C ILE A 266 -4.65 21.63 1.58
N LEU A 267 -4.69 20.65 0.67
CA LEU A 267 -5.92 20.23 -0.02
C LEU A 267 -6.97 19.72 0.96
N LEU A 268 -6.57 18.83 1.85
CA LEU A 268 -7.48 18.22 2.83
C LEU A 268 -8.06 19.28 3.79
N HIS A 269 -7.22 20.19 4.27
CA HIS A 269 -7.66 21.31 5.11
C HIS A 269 -8.70 22.18 4.38
N GLU A 270 -8.47 22.48 3.10
CA GLU A 270 -9.41 23.27 2.31
C GLU A 270 -10.71 22.54 2.04
N ILE A 271 -10.65 21.23 1.73
CA ILE A 271 -11.83 20.38 1.56
C ILE A 271 -12.66 20.36 2.85
N ASP A 272 -11.99 20.17 3.97
CA ASP A 272 -12.62 20.13 5.28
C ASP A 272 -13.31 21.46 5.62
N ARG A 273 -12.62 22.60 5.41
CA ARG A 273 -13.18 23.93 5.59
C ARG A 273 -14.44 24.15 4.75
N VAL A 274 -14.38 23.83 3.46
CA VAL A 274 -15.51 24.00 2.54
C VAL A 274 -16.68 23.11 2.93
N CYS A 275 -16.40 21.86 3.29
CA CYS A 275 -17.45 20.93 3.70
C CYS A 275 -18.11 21.35 5.02
N GLU A 276 -17.36 21.84 5.99
CA GLU A 276 -17.93 22.40 7.23
C GLU A 276 -18.77 23.66 6.96
N GLU A 277 -18.25 24.60 6.17
CA GLU A 277 -18.93 25.86 5.87
C GLU A 277 -20.26 25.68 5.13
N HIS A 278 -20.33 24.69 4.24
CA HIS A 278 -21.52 24.41 3.43
C HIS A 278 -22.34 23.21 3.92
N ASN A 279 -22.00 22.64 5.07
CA ASN A 279 -22.65 21.46 5.65
C ASN A 279 -22.71 20.26 4.67
N LEU A 280 -21.57 19.97 4.04
CA LEU A 280 -21.37 18.86 3.11
C LEU A 280 -20.62 17.71 3.81
N HIS A 281 -20.93 16.50 3.39
CA HIS A 281 -20.25 15.31 3.91
C HIS A 281 -19.17 14.85 2.95
N TYR A 282 -18.02 14.56 3.51
CA TYR A 282 -16.96 13.79 2.85
C TYR A 282 -16.41 12.77 3.82
N TYR A 283 -15.78 11.71 3.32
CA TYR A 283 -15.16 10.69 4.14
C TYR A 283 -13.83 10.26 3.52
N LEU A 284 -12.77 10.19 4.31
CA LEU A 284 -11.54 9.53 3.87
C LEU A 284 -11.80 8.04 3.63
N ILE A 285 -11.21 7.48 2.58
CA ILE A 285 -11.40 6.08 2.19
C ILE A 285 -10.08 5.42 1.81
N GLY A 286 -10.10 4.11 1.60
CA GLY A 286 -8.92 3.38 1.07
C GLY A 286 -7.65 3.57 1.89
N GLY A 287 -6.55 3.87 1.21
CA GLY A 287 -5.24 4.17 1.80
C GLY A 287 -5.29 5.33 2.78
N SER A 288 -5.99 6.41 2.41
CA SER A 288 -6.14 7.60 3.25
C SER A 288 -6.83 7.29 4.59
N LEU A 289 -7.86 6.43 4.59
CA LEU A 289 -8.53 5.99 5.82
C LEU A 289 -7.63 5.06 6.65
N ILE A 290 -6.89 4.17 6.01
CA ILE A 290 -5.90 3.32 6.69
C ILE A 290 -4.83 4.19 7.34
N GLY A 291 -4.39 5.26 6.68
CA GLY A 291 -3.48 6.24 7.24
C GLY A 291 -3.98 6.82 8.56
N VAL A 292 -5.23 7.29 8.61
CA VAL A 292 -5.85 7.80 9.84
C VAL A 292 -5.89 6.75 10.94
N LEU A 293 -6.35 5.53 10.63
CA LEU A 293 -6.54 4.49 11.63
C LEU A 293 -5.23 3.92 12.15
N ARG A 294 -4.26 3.70 11.26
CA ARG A 294 -3.01 2.99 11.57
C ARG A 294 -1.87 3.93 11.97
N HIS A 295 -1.75 5.07 11.29
CA HIS A 295 -0.64 6.00 11.47
C HIS A 295 -1.03 7.32 12.15
N GLN A 296 -2.33 7.60 12.32
CA GLN A 296 -2.85 8.91 12.71
C GLN A 296 -2.32 10.05 11.83
N ASP A 297 -1.93 9.70 10.62
CA ASP A 297 -1.35 10.55 9.60
C ASP A 297 -1.49 9.85 8.23
N PHE A 298 -0.83 10.37 7.18
CA PHE A 298 -0.67 9.62 5.93
C PHE A 298 0.08 8.29 6.18
N ILE A 299 -0.20 7.30 5.35
CA ILE A 299 0.69 6.15 5.24
C ILE A 299 2.06 6.68 4.75
N PRO A 300 3.19 6.36 5.42
CA PRO A 300 4.47 7.00 5.12
C PRO A 300 4.93 6.92 3.66
N TRP A 301 4.52 5.90 2.93
CA TRP A 301 4.89 5.65 1.52
C TRP A 301 3.77 5.91 0.52
N ASP A 302 2.63 6.42 0.98
CA ASP A 302 1.48 6.73 0.12
C ASP A 302 1.62 8.13 -0.47
N ASP A 303 1.30 8.28 -1.74
CA ASP A 303 1.46 9.54 -2.47
C ASP A 303 0.16 10.08 -3.05
N ASP A 304 -0.99 9.58 -2.56
CA ASP A 304 -2.32 10.02 -2.94
C ASP A 304 -3.23 10.33 -1.75
N LEU A 305 -4.37 10.89 -2.03
CA LEU A 305 -5.43 11.16 -1.07
C LEU A 305 -6.78 10.97 -1.73
N ASP A 306 -7.55 10.05 -1.17
CA ASP A 306 -8.87 9.66 -1.66
C ASP A 306 -9.96 10.03 -0.67
N ILE A 307 -11.02 10.66 -1.18
CA ILE A 307 -12.24 10.89 -0.42
C ILE A 307 -13.45 10.28 -1.12
N SER A 308 -14.48 9.95 -0.37
CA SER A 308 -15.80 9.71 -0.93
C SER A 308 -16.78 10.81 -0.49
N MET A 309 -17.72 11.11 -1.37
CA MET A 309 -18.80 12.05 -1.11
C MET A 309 -20.15 11.47 -1.50
N PRO A 310 -21.20 11.63 -0.68
CA PRO A 310 -22.56 11.37 -1.13
C PRO A 310 -22.90 12.20 -2.38
N ARG A 311 -23.59 11.61 -3.33
CA ARG A 311 -23.95 12.28 -4.59
C ARG A 311 -24.56 13.66 -4.39
N LYS A 312 -25.44 13.81 -3.42
CA LYS A 312 -26.11 15.09 -3.12
C LYS A 312 -25.11 16.20 -2.77
N ASP A 313 -24.13 15.86 -1.93
CA ASP A 313 -23.14 16.82 -1.44
C ASP A 313 -22.14 17.18 -2.55
N TYR A 314 -21.73 16.19 -3.34
CA TYR A 314 -20.93 16.43 -4.55
C TYR A 314 -21.64 17.33 -5.56
N GLU A 315 -22.95 17.14 -5.82
CA GLU A 315 -23.70 17.99 -6.74
C GLU A 315 -23.78 19.44 -6.26
N TYR A 316 -23.89 19.65 -4.96
CA TYR A 316 -23.80 20.99 -4.38
C TYR A 316 -22.42 21.60 -4.65
N LEU A 317 -21.36 20.88 -4.29
CA LEU A 317 -19.98 21.30 -4.52
C LEU A 317 -19.74 21.61 -6.01
N ARG A 318 -20.15 20.71 -6.91
CA ARG A 318 -20.01 20.88 -8.35
C ARG A 318 -20.66 22.14 -8.88
N LYS A 319 -21.83 22.48 -8.35
CA LYS A 319 -22.58 23.66 -8.78
C LYS A 319 -21.94 24.95 -8.30
N HIS A 320 -21.36 24.99 -7.13
CA HIS A 320 -20.86 26.19 -6.47
C HIS A 320 -19.31 26.28 -6.46
N ALA A 321 -18.60 25.31 -7.02
CA ALA A 321 -17.14 25.27 -6.98
C ALA A 321 -16.46 26.53 -7.52
N ASP A 322 -17.00 27.11 -8.61
CA ASP A 322 -16.46 28.34 -9.21
C ASP A 322 -16.69 29.58 -8.31
N GLU A 323 -17.74 29.59 -7.48
CA GLU A 323 -18.00 30.63 -6.50
C GLU A 323 -17.11 30.45 -5.26
N ILE A 324 -16.97 29.20 -4.80
CA ILE A 324 -16.17 28.84 -3.61
C ILE A 324 -14.68 29.13 -3.85
N TRP A 325 -14.18 28.81 -5.03
CA TRP A 325 -12.75 28.91 -5.38
C TRP A 325 -12.46 29.91 -6.51
N ASN A 326 -13.21 30.99 -6.57
CA ASN A 326 -13.24 31.97 -7.67
C ASN A 326 -11.85 32.44 -8.14
N ASP A 327 -11.00 32.89 -7.21
CA ASP A 327 -9.62 33.33 -7.51
C ASP A 327 -8.56 32.60 -6.68
N GLY A 328 -8.94 31.47 -6.07
CA GLY A 328 -8.10 30.72 -5.17
C GLY A 328 -7.12 29.77 -5.85
N ASP A 329 -6.37 29.09 -5.02
CA ASP A 329 -5.39 28.10 -5.43
C ASP A 329 -6.01 26.74 -5.76
N PHE A 330 -7.32 26.58 -5.58
CA PHE A 330 -8.04 25.34 -5.74
C PHE A 330 -9.00 25.38 -6.92
N ARG A 331 -9.34 24.18 -7.43
CA ARG A 331 -10.30 24.03 -8.53
C ARG A 331 -10.90 22.65 -8.53
N LEU A 332 -12.20 22.53 -8.77
CA LEU A 332 -12.84 21.25 -9.08
C LEU A 332 -12.71 20.98 -10.59
N VAL A 333 -12.26 19.79 -10.92
CA VAL A 333 -12.16 19.32 -12.32
C VAL A 333 -13.00 18.07 -12.49
N GLU A 334 -13.90 18.12 -13.45
CA GLU A 334 -14.79 17.00 -13.79
C GLU A 334 -14.13 16.03 -14.79
N PRO A 335 -14.49 14.75 -14.78
CA PRO A 335 -13.88 13.72 -15.63
C PRO A 335 -13.96 14.00 -17.13
N ASP A 336 -15.05 14.62 -17.60
CA ASP A 336 -15.26 14.97 -19.01
C ASP A 336 -14.42 16.16 -19.48
N LYS A 337 -13.82 16.90 -18.54
CA LYS A 337 -12.94 18.04 -18.78
C LYS A 337 -11.46 17.66 -18.61
N LEU A 338 -11.19 16.44 -18.11
CA LEU A 338 -9.86 15.90 -17.96
C LEU A 338 -9.30 15.50 -19.34
N GLY A 339 -8.21 16.12 -19.78
CA GLY A 339 -7.44 15.65 -20.94
C GLY A 339 -7.99 16.03 -22.32
N GLY A 340 -8.79 17.06 -22.46
CA GLY A 340 -9.28 17.54 -23.77
C GLY A 340 -10.16 16.51 -24.47
N ASN A 341 -9.64 15.80 -25.47
CA ASN A 341 -10.37 14.74 -26.20
C ASN A 341 -10.05 13.32 -25.70
N ALA A 342 -9.18 13.17 -24.71
CA ALA A 342 -8.78 11.87 -24.19
C ALA A 342 -9.52 11.55 -22.88
N PHE A 343 -10.10 10.36 -22.83
CA PHE A 343 -10.65 9.82 -21.58
C PHE A 343 -9.50 9.30 -20.69
N SER A 344 -9.47 9.73 -19.44
CA SER A 344 -8.54 9.20 -18.43
C SER A 344 -9.26 8.19 -17.53
N ASP A 345 -10.18 8.69 -16.73
CA ASP A 345 -10.96 7.93 -15.76
C ASP A 345 -12.28 8.65 -15.45
N LEU A 346 -12.96 8.23 -14.38
CA LEU A 346 -14.28 8.78 -13.99
C LEU A 346 -14.22 9.58 -12.68
N PHE A 347 -13.02 9.92 -12.19
CA PHE A 347 -12.90 10.64 -10.93
C PHE A 347 -12.97 12.15 -11.13
N PRO A 348 -13.94 12.85 -10.51
CA PRO A 348 -13.79 14.27 -10.26
C PRO A 348 -12.63 14.51 -9.30
N ARG A 349 -11.93 15.61 -9.48
CA ARG A 349 -10.74 15.94 -8.69
C ARG A 349 -10.81 17.35 -8.14
N ILE A 350 -10.41 17.50 -6.88
CA ILE A 350 -10.07 18.82 -6.35
C ILE A 350 -8.57 18.99 -6.54
N LEU A 351 -8.21 20.05 -7.24
CA LEU A 351 -6.86 20.33 -7.69
C LEU A 351 -6.30 21.51 -6.92
N TYR A 352 -5.05 21.39 -6.46
CA TYR A 352 -4.25 22.50 -5.97
C TYR A 352 -3.33 23.00 -7.08
N LYS A 353 -3.37 24.29 -7.40
CA LYS A 353 -2.66 24.86 -8.55
C LYS A 353 -1.13 24.76 -8.45
N LYS A 354 -0.59 24.52 -7.27
CA LYS A 354 0.84 24.32 -7.09
C LYS A 354 1.33 23.06 -7.80
N GLU A 355 2.45 23.16 -8.50
CA GLU A 355 3.02 22.06 -9.26
C GLU A 355 3.79 21.09 -8.39
N TYR A 356 3.79 19.83 -8.78
CA TYR A 356 4.72 18.84 -8.25
C TYR A 356 6.16 19.24 -8.56
N VAL A 357 7.02 19.25 -7.56
CA VAL A 357 8.46 19.49 -7.71
C VAL A 357 9.23 18.21 -8.04
N CYS A 358 8.58 17.15 -8.44
CA CYS A 358 9.28 15.93 -8.84
C CYS A 358 9.92 16.06 -10.24
N SER A 359 11.15 16.51 -10.25
CA SER A 359 11.85 17.06 -11.40
C SER A 359 12.45 16.04 -12.37
N LYS A 360 12.36 14.72 -12.20
CA LYS A 360 13.17 13.81 -13.00
C LYS A 360 12.46 12.70 -13.76
N THR A 361 11.16 12.50 -13.58
CA THR A 361 10.45 11.37 -14.20
C THR A 361 9.22 11.74 -15.02
N TYR A 362 8.83 13.00 -15.06
CA TYR A 362 7.78 13.42 -15.98
C TYR A 362 8.26 13.36 -17.41
N VAL A 363 7.96 12.26 -18.08
CA VAL A 363 8.02 12.21 -19.54
C VAL A 363 6.91 13.14 -20.03
N LYS A 364 7.30 14.28 -20.63
CA LYS A 364 6.38 15.08 -21.44
C LYS A 364 5.70 14.14 -22.42
N VAL A 365 4.45 13.79 -22.18
CA VAL A 365 3.62 13.12 -23.17
C VAL A 365 3.51 14.11 -24.32
N LYS A 366 4.17 13.83 -25.43
CA LYS A 366 4.08 14.62 -26.66
C LYS A 366 2.64 14.64 -27.11
N GLY A 367 1.97 15.74 -26.93
CA GLY A 367 0.70 16.00 -27.58
C GLY A 367 -0.35 16.64 -26.71
N LYS A 368 -0.34 17.95 -26.65
CA LYS A 368 -1.40 18.87 -26.28
C LYS A 368 -2.08 18.69 -24.92
N ALA A 369 -1.65 19.58 -24.05
CA ALA A 369 -2.36 20.32 -23.00
C ALA A 369 -3.63 19.65 -22.45
N ASP A 370 -3.64 19.12 -21.41
CA ASP A 370 -3.74 19.66 -20.09
C ASP A 370 -2.67 19.03 -19.21
N ASP A 371 -1.45 19.44 -19.46
CA ASP A 371 -0.28 19.22 -18.59
C ASP A 371 -0.59 19.71 -17.16
N ASP A 372 -1.69 20.45 -17.01
CA ASP A 372 -2.04 21.15 -15.81
C ASP A 372 -2.51 20.21 -14.69
N ILE A 373 -3.19 19.11 -15.01
CA ILE A 373 -3.76 18.22 -13.97
C ILE A 373 -2.77 17.14 -13.56
N GLN A 374 -2.05 16.58 -14.52
CA GLN A 374 -1.08 15.50 -14.27
C GLN A 374 0.14 15.94 -13.46
N ASN A 375 0.40 17.25 -13.44
CA ASN A 375 1.51 17.87 -12.72
C ASN A 375 1.05 18.66 -11.48
N LYS A 376 -0.19 18.44 -11.01
CA LYS A 376 -0.76 19.12 -9.84
C LYS A 376 -1.06 18.14 -8.72
N TYR A 377 -1.09 18.65 -7.52
CA TYR A 377 -1.60 17.88 -6.39
C TYR A 377 -3.12 17.78 -6.50
N VAL A 378 -3.65 16.59 -6.37
CA VAL A 378 -5.09 16.32 -6.53
C VAL A 378 -5.60 15.42 -5.42
N VAL A 379 -6.90 15.53 -5.17
CA VAL A 379 -7.67 14.60 -4.35
C VAL A 379 -8.76 14.00 -5.22
N ASP A 380 -8.78 12.67 -5.31
CA ASP A 380 -9.78 11.94 -6.07
C ASP A 380 -11.08 11.81 -5.27
N ILE A 381 -12.21 12.10 -5.92
CA ILE A 381 -13.53 12.01 -5.30
C ILE A 381 -14.25 10.76 -5.79
N PHE A 382 -14.54 9.85 -4.88
CA PHE A 382 -15.39 8.69 -5.10
C PHE A 382 -16.83 9.02 -4.78
N LEU A 383 -17.72 8.81 -5.73
CA LEU A 383 -19.12 9.19 -5.60
C LEU A 383 -19.95 8.06 -5.00
N LEU A 384 -20.54 8.31 -3.85
CA LEU A 384 -21.47 7.41 -3.19
C LEU A 384 -22.88 7.64 -3.76
N ASP A 385 -23.26 6.77 -4.69
CA ASP A 385 -24.59 6.74 -5.25
C ASP A 385 -25.48 5.72 -4.54
N HIS A 386 -26.80 5.98 -4.51
CA HIS A 386 -27.78 5.05 -3.98
C HIS A 386 -27.84 3.79 -4.84
N ALA A 387 -27.80 2.63 -4.20
CA ALA A 387 -28.02 1.35 -4.83
C ALA A 387 -29.42 0.82 -4.50
N SER A 388 -30.04 0.17 -5.46
CA SER A 388 -31.33 -0.50 -5.24
C SER A 388 -31.16 -1.68 -4.29
N ASN A 389 -32.15 -1.89 -3.40
CA ASN A 389 -32.23 -3.09 -2.57
C ASN A 389 -32.46 -4.38 -3.40
N CYS A 390 -32.89 -4.22 -4.65
CA CYS A 390 -32.99 -5.34 -5.59
C CYS A 390 -31.61 -5.65 -6.19
N ILE A 391 -30.96 -6.69 -5.70
CA ILE A 391 -29.61 -7.11 -6.10
C ILE A 391 -29.53 -7.37 -7.62
N TRP A 392 -30.55 -7.94 -8.23
CA TRP A 392 -30.56 -8.19 -9.67
C TRP A 392 -30.58 -6.91 -10.48
N LYS A 393 -31.37 -5.91 -10.06
CA LYS A 393 -31.39 -4.58 -10.68
C LYS A 393 -30.02 -3.93 -10.58
N HIS A 394 -29.38 -3.99 -9.42
CA HIS A 394 -28.04 -3.46 -9.21
C HIS A 394 -27.01 -4.15 -10.12
N LYS A 395 -27.00 -5.49 -10.17
CA LYS A 395 -26.09 -6.25 -11.04
C LYS A 395 -26.28 -5.91 -12.52
N LEU A 396 -27.51 -5.75 -12.97
CA LEU A 396 -27.80 -5.39 -14.36
C LEU A 396 -27.25 -3.98 -14.69
N VAL A 397 -27.55 -3.01 -13.83
CA VAL A 397 -27.10 -1.62 -14.05
C VAL A 397 -25.58 -1.53 -14.00
N THR A 398 -24.93 -2.15 -13.03
CA THR A 398 -23.44 -2.15 -12.96
C THR A 398 -22.81 -2.87 -14.14
N LEU A 399 -23.45 -3.90 -14.69
CA LEU A 399 -23.02 -4.51 -15.96
C LEU A 399 -23.12 -3.52 -17.13
N MET A 400 -24.24 -2.78 -17.23
CA MET A 400 -24.40 -1.74 -18.25
C MET A 400 -23.34 -0.62 -18.09
N MET A 401 -23.05 -0.21 -16.85
CA MET A 401 -21.99 0.75 -16.56
C MET A 401 -20.62 0.22 -17.01
N LYS A 402 -20.32 -1.06 -16.80
CA LYS A 402 -19.08 -1.69 -17.30
C LYS A 402 -18.98 -1.65 -18.82
N VAL A 403 -20.10 -1.87 -19.52
CA VAL A 403 -20.15 -1.76 -20.98
C VAL A 403 -19.86 -0.33 -21.42
N VAL A 404 -20.53 0.67 -20.83
CA VAL A 404 -20.30 2.09 -21.15
C VAL A 404 -18.86 2.50 -20.82
N TYR A 405 -18.30 2.03 -19.73
CA TYR A 405 -16.88 2.25 -19.39
C TYR A 405 -15.95 1.63 -20.45
N GLY A 406 -16.23 0.41 -20.90
CA GLY A 406 -15.49 -0.22 -22.00
C GLY A 406 -15.53 0.58 -23.30
N LEU A 407 -16.68 1.22 -23.61
CA LEU A 407 -16.81 2.14 -24.74
C LEU A 407 -15.99 3.43 -24.51
N LEU A 408 -16.03 4.01 -23.31
CA LEU A 408 -15.22 5.19 -22.95
C LEU A 408 -13.73 4.94 -23.09
N MET A 409 -13.25 3.73 -22.82
CA MET A 409 -11.85 3.35 -23.05
C MET A 409 -11.41 3.55 -24.51
N GLY A 410 -12.34 3.59 -25.46
CA GLY A 410 -12.05 3.94 -26.86
C GLY A 410 -11.49 5.34 -27.05
N HIS A 411 -11.72 6.24 -26.11
CA HIS A 411 -11.21 7.62 -26.10
C HIS A 411 -9.90 7.79 -25.32
N ARG A 412 -9.35 6.71 -24.74
CA ARG A 412 -8.02 6.76 -24.13
C ARG A 412 -6.95 6.92 -25.19
N ALA A 413 -5.90 7.67 -24.85
CA ALA A 413 -4.71 7.81 -25.72
C ALA A 413 -4.05 6.44 -25.95
N TYR A 414 -4.05 5.57 -24.93
CA TYR A 414 -3.52 4.22 -24.98
C TYR A 414 -4.32 3.29 -24.06
N VAL A 415 -4.52 2.06 -24.50
CA VAL A 415 -5.12 0.98 -23.70
C VAL A 415 -4.12 -0.17 -23.61
N ASP A 416 -3.60 -0.40 -22.40
CA ASP A 416 -2.76 -1.57 -22.15
C ASP A 416 -3.62 -2.81 -21.92
N TYR A 417 -3.68 -3.67 -22.93
CA TYR A 417 -4.46 -4.91 -22.84
C TYR A 417 -3.81 -5.99 -21.96
N ASN A 418 -2.53 -5.82 -21.57
CA ASN A 418 -1.87 -6.76 -20.67
C ASN A 418 -2.39 -6.66 -19.23
N THR A 419 -3.01 -5.53 -18.86
CA THR A 419 -3.67 -5.35 -17.56
C THR A 419 -4.94 -6.20 -17.41
N PHE A 420 -5.43 -6.81 -18.49
CA PHE A 420 -6.61 -7.68 -18.50
C PHE A 420 -6.26 -9.17 -18.45
N ASP A 421 -5.15 -9.51 -17.83
CA ASP A 421 -4.63 -10.89 -17.68
C ASP A 421 -5.60 -11.87 -17.02
N ARG A 422 -6.55 -11.35 -16.21
CA ARG A 422 -7.60 -12.13 -15.54
C ARG A 422 -8.81 -12.42 -16.41
N LEU A 423 -8.93 -11.84 -17.60
CA LEU A 423 -10.03 -12.10 -18.48
C LEU A 423 -9.78 -13.36 -19.34
N SER A 424 -10.87 -14.10 -19.60
CA SER A 424 -10.84 -15.14 -20.62
C SER A 424 -10.56 -14.54 -22.01
N PRO A 425 -10.06 -15.31 -22.98
CA PRO A 425 -9.85 -14.83 -24.34
C PRO A 425 -11.10 -14.19 -24.96
N SER A 426 -12.29 -14.74 -24.68
CA SER A 426 -13.58 -14.16 -25.11
C SER A 426 -13.89 -12.84 -24.41
N GLY A 427 -13.58 -12.72 -23.12
CA GLY A 427 -13.71 -11.48 -22.35
C GLY A 427 -12.79 -10.38 -22.89
N LEU A 428 -11.53 -10.71 -23.14
CA LEU A 428 -10.59 -9.78 -23.76
C LEU A 428 -11.02 -9.34 -25.17
N PHE A 429 -11.55 -10.27 -25.96
CA PHE A 429 -12.12 -9.95 -27.26
C PHE A 429 -13.29 -8.97 -27.14
N ALA A 430 -14.20 -9.19 -26.19
CA ALA A 430 -15.32 -8.29 -25.93
C ALA A 430 -14.84 -6.88 -25.54
N VAL A 431 -13.84 -6.75 -24.66
CA VAL A 431 -13.24 -5.45 -24.31
C VAL A 431 -12.66 -4.78 -25.55
N LYS A 432 -11.89 -5.48 -26.37
CA LYS A 432 -11.33 -4.93 -27.62
C LYS A 432 -12.41 -4.43 -28.57
N MET A 433 -13.53 -5.12 -28.67
CA MET A 433 -14.68 -4.71 -29.49
C MET A 433 -15.35 -3.45 -28.93
N LEU A 434 -15.57 -3.38 -27.60
CA LEU A 434 -16.12 -2.18 -26.96
C LEU A 434 -15.23 -0.96 -27.20
N VAL A 435 -13.93 -1.10 -27.02
CA VAL A 435 -12.95 -0.02 -27.30
C VAL A 435 -13.02 0.47 -28.75
N ARG A 436 -13.16 -0.45 -29.71
CA ARG A 436 -13.28 -0.07 -31.14
C ARG A 436 -14.59 0.67 -31.42
N VAL A 437 -15.73 0.15 -30.92
CA VAL A 437 -17.04 0.78 -31.10
C VAL A 437 -17.10 2.12 -30.38
N GLY A 438 -16.50 2.21 -29.20
CA GLY A 438 -16.45 3.44 -28.41
C GLY A 438 -15.82 4.62 -29.15
N LYS A 439 -14.82 4.39 -30.03
CA LYS A 439 -14.19 5.45 -30.84
C LYS A 439 -15.15 6.18 -31.78
N ILE A 440 -16.26 5.55 -32.13
CA ILE A 440 -17.24 6.11 -33.07
C ILE A 440 -18.29 6.94 -32.34
N ILE A 441 -18.54 6.66 -31.05
CA ILE A 441 -19.56 7.31 -30.23
C ILE A 441 -18.92 8.52 -29.54
N PRO A 442 -19.51 9.73 -29.64
CA PRO A 442 -18.94 10.88 -28.93
C PRO A 442 -18.80 10.66 -27.43
N ALA A 443 -17.63 10.97 -26.87
CA ALA A 443 -17.34 10.74 -25.45
C ALA A 443 -18.39 11.38 -24.51
N LYS A 444 -18.87 12.61 -24.85
CA LYS A 444 -19.92 13.29 -24.09
C LYS A 444 -21.21 12.47 -23.96
N CYS A 445 -21.60 11.74 -25.00
CA CYS A 445 -22.77 10.86 -24.96
C CYS A 445 -22.56 9.67 -24.01
N LEU A 446 -21.36 9.14 -24.01
CA LEU A 446 -20.98 8.03 -23.12
C LEU A 446 -20.89 8.50 -21.66
N PHE A 447 -20.30 9.66 -21.39
CA PHE A 447 -20.31 10.27 -20.06
C PHE A 447 -21.74 10.51 -19.57
N PHE A 448 -22.60 11.06 -20.40
CA PHE A 448 -24.01 11.28 -20.05
C PHE A 448 -24.74 9.95 -19.74
N ALA A 449 -24.52 8.93 -20.56
CA ALA A 449 -25.08 7.59 -20.34
C ALA A 449 -24.58 6.98 -19.03
N TYR A 450 -23.29 7.10 -18.75
CA TYR A 450 -22.68 6.61 -17.51
C TYR A 450 -23.30 7.29 -16.29
N GLU A 451 -23.35 8.61 -16.31
CA GLU A 451 -23.91 9.45 -15.25
C GLU A 451 -25.38 9.15 -14.98
N ARG A 452 -26.15 8.89 -16.03
CA ARG A 452 -27.56 8.48 -15.89
C ARG A 452 -27.71 7.11 -15.28
N LEU A 453 -26.83 6.18 -15.63
CA LEU A 453 -26.81 4.84 -15.04
C LEU A 453 -26.37 4.88 -13.57
N SER A 454 -25.37 5.70 -13.21
CA SER A 454 -24.90 5.80 -11.82
C SER A 454 -26.03 6.25 -10.88
N ARG A 455 -26.95 7.09 -11.35
CA ARG A 455 -28.08 7.64 -10.59
C ARG A 455 -29.35 6.78 -10.64
N TYR A 456 -29.29 5.54 -11.08
CA TYR A 456 -30.47 4.70 -11.34
C TYR A 456 -31.39 4.48 -10.14
N ALA A 457 -30.85 4.56 -8.91
CA ALA A 457 -31.57 4.35 -7.66
C ALA A 457 -31.63 5.61 -6.77
N GLN A 458 -31.30 6.79 -7.30
CA GLN A 458 -31.20 8.02 -6.50
C GLN A 458 -32.50 8.39 -5.78
N LYS A 459 -33.66 8.01 -6.34
CA LYS A 459 -34.97 8.24 -5.74
C LYS A 459 -35.43 7.12 -4.80
N GLU A 460 -34.66 6.06 -4.69
CA GLU A 460 -34.96 4.93 -3.81
C GLU A 460 -34.39 5.21 -2.41
N GLU A 461 -35.18 5.04 -1.38
CA GLU A 461 -34.69 5.00 0.01
C GLU A 461 -33.99 3.65 0.26
N GLY A 462 -32.88 3.44 -0.47
CA GLY A 462 -32.11 2.20 -0.40
C GLY A 462 -31.26 2.12 0.86
N THR A 463 -30.96 0.90 1.29
CA THR A 463 -30.07 0.61 2.43
C THR A 463 -28.59 0.76 2.07
N TYR A 464 -28.28 0.80 0.78
CA TYR A 464 -26.92 0.70 0.28
C TYR A 464 -26.51 1.89 -0.55
N TYR A 465 -25.20 2.20 -0.45
CA TYR A 465 -24.44 2.97 -1.42
C TYR A 465 -23.58 2.03 -2.29
N PHE A 466 -23.12 2.54 -3.42
CA PHE A 466 -22.02 1.98 -4.19
C PHE A 466 -21.15 3.10 -4.74
N GLU A 467 -19.86 2.83 -4.96
CA GLU A 467 -18.93 3.79 -5.56
C GLU A 467 -19.04 3.75 -7.07
N SER A 468 -19.91 4.62 -7.60
CA SER A 468 -20.32 4.56 -9.00
C SER A 468 -19.19 4.88 -10.00
N ASN A 469 -18.20 5.64 -9.61
CA ASN A 469 -17.04 6.02 -10.41
C ASN A 469 -15.73 5.34 -9.96
N GLY A 470 -15.81 4.42 -9.01
CA GLY A 470 -14.68 3.67 -8.51
C GLY A 470 -14.11 2.67 -9.53
N ASN A 471 -13.11 1.92 -9.10
CA ASN A 471 -12.54 0.87 -9.93
C ASN A 471 -13.62 -0.11 -10.41
N ILE A 472 -13.58 -0.44 -11.70
CA ILE A 472 -14.60 -1.26 -12.38
C ILE A 472 -14.84 -2.64 -11.72
N ASN A 473 -13.87 -3.16 -11.01
CA ASN A 473 -13.98 -4.42 -10.29
C ASN A 473 -14.67 -4.26 -8.94
N TYR A 474 -14.50 -3.12 -8.27
CA TYR A 474 -15.08 -2.80 -6.96
C TYR A 474 -16.40 -2.04 -7.06
N MET A 475 -16.67 -1.36 -8.18
CA MET A 475 -17.88 -0.59 -8.40
C MET A 475 -19.19 -1.38 -8.11
N PRO A 476 -19.31 -2.71 -8.36
CA PRO A 476 -20.52 -3.44 -7.98
C PRO A 476 -20.68 -3.73 -6.48
N LEU A 477 -19.69 -3.41 -5.65
CA LEU A 477 -19.78 -3.64 -4.21
C LEU A 477 -20.83 -2.73 -3.57
N LEU A 478 -21.57 -3.30 -2.64
CA LEU A 478 -22.60 -2.61 -1.88
C LEU A 478 -22.07 -2.26 -0.50
N HIS A 479 -22.18 -1.00 -0.14
CA HIS A 479 -21.79 -0.48 1.16
C HIS A 479 -23.03 -0.05 1.94
N ARG A 480 -23.20 -0.52 3.16
CA ARG A 480 -24.34 -0.11 3.99
C ARG A 480 -24.24 1.39 4.29
N ARG A 481 -25.34 2.11 4.12
CA ARG A 481 -25.38 3.56 4.35
C ARG A 481 -25.10 3.95 5.79
N ASP A 482 -25.49 3.09 6.76
CA ASP A 482 -25.22 3.32 8.19
C ASP A 482 -23.74 3.25 8.57
N MET A 483 -22.85 2.83 7.67
CA MET A 483 -21.40 2.91 7.88
C MET A 483 -20.88 4.33 7.72
N PHE A 484 -21.56 5.16 6.94
CA PHE A 484 -21.13 6.52 6.62
C PHE A 484 -21.79 7.55 7.57
N GLY A 485 -23.13 7.59 7.62
CA GLY A 485 -23.90 8.50 8.50
C GLY A 485 -23.43 9.95 8.39
N GLU A 486 -23.42 10.65 9.50
CA GLU A 486 -22.86 12.01 9.62
C GLU A 486 -21.33 12.03 9.64
N GLY A 487 -20.70 10.84 9.58
CA GLY A 487 -19.27 10.70 9.74
C GLY A 487 -18.80 10.77 11.19
N LYS A 488 -17.50 10.63 11.34
CA LYS A 488 -16.79 10.72 12.62
C LYS A 488 -15.54 11.57 12.43
N ARG A 489 -15.27 12.48 13.34
CA ARG A 489 -14.04 13.30 13.30
C ARG A 489 -12.89 12.51 13.94
N MET A 490 -11.79 12.36 13.22
CA MET A 490 -10.58 11.70 13.72
C MET A 490 -9.34 12.54 13.41
N LYS A 491 -8.30 12.36 14.22
CA LYS A 491 -7.03 13.07 14.07
C LYS A 491 -6.21 12.47 12.93
N MET A 492 -5.65 13.33 12.07
CA MET A 492 -4.69 12.99 11.01
C MET A 492 -3.56 14.03 11.01
N GLY A 493 -2.45 13.72 11.66
CA GLY A 493 -1.39 14.68 11.89
C GLY A 493 -1.85 15.84 12.79
N ASP A 494 -1.88 17.03 12.25
CA ASP A 494 -2.36 18.27 12.88
C ASP A 494 -3.82 18.61 12.54
N LEU A 495 -4.44 17.84 11.64
CA LEU A 495 -5.82 18.06 11.20
C LEU A 495 -6.83 17.16 11.94
N MET A 496 -8.06 17.65 12.02
CA MET A 496 -9.24 16.83 12.31
C MET A 496 -10.00 16.60 11.01
N VAL A 497 -10.19 15.33 10.64
CA VAL A 497 -10.73 14.95 9.34
C VAL A 497 -12.00 14.11 9.47
N SER A 498 -12.83 14.09 8.45
CA SER A 498 -14.03 13.29 8.41
C SER A 498 -13.75 11.88 7.88
N VAL A 499 -14.18 10.88 8.63
CA VAL A 499 -14.12 9.47 8.26
C VAL A 499 -15.53 8.85 8.36
N PRO A 500 -15.79 7.69 7.75
CA PRO A 500 -17.06 6.99 7.96
C PRO A 500 -17.38 6.82 9.45
N LEU A 501 -18.65 6.79 9.81
CA LEU A 501 -19.09 6.57 11.19
C LEU A 501 -18.57 5.22 11.72
N LYS A 502 -18.48 4.21 10.84
CA LYS A 502 -17.88 2.89 11.12
C LYS A 502 -16.71 2.65 10.17
N PRO A 503 -15.53 3.23 10.46
CA PRO A 503 -14.42 3.25 9.51
C PRO A 503 -13.87 1.86 9.21
N GLU A 504 -13.79 0.98 10.22
CA GLU A 504 -13.33 -0.40 10.05
C GLU A 504 -14.28 -1.21 9.14
N ASP A 505 -15.60 -1.08 9.35
CA ASP A 505 -16.61 -1.75 8.53
C ASP A 505 -16.53 -1.26 7.06
N SER A 506 -16.25 0.02 6.87
CA SER A 506 -16.06 0.59 5.53
C SER A 506 -14.87 -0.04 4.81
N LEU A 507 -13.73 -0.20 5.48
CA LEU A 507 -12.56 -0.88 4.92
C LEU A 507 -12.84 -2.37 4.65
N LEU A 508 -13.47 -3.07 5.60
CA LEU A 508 -13.82 -4.48 5.44
C LEU A 508 -14.77 -4.71 4.25
N SER A 509 -15.72 -3.80 4.02
CA SER A 509 -16.67 -3.87 2.91
C SER A 509 -15.98 -3.78 1.53
N LYS A 510 -14.80 -3.17 1.47
CA LYS A 510 -13.94 -3.07 0.28
C LYS A 510 -12.91 -4.20 0.18
N GLY A 511 -12.88 -5.12 1.14
CA GLY A 511 -11.95 -6.25 1.16
C GLY A 511 -10.62 -5.99 1.85
N TYR A 512 -10.45 -4.87 2.54
CA TYR A 512 -9.26 -4.60 3.36
C TYR A 512 -9.35 -5.36 4.70
N ARG A 513 -9.03 -6.64 4.73
CA ARG A 513 -9.20 -7.47 5.94
C ARG A 513 -8.12 -7.24 6.99
N ASN A 514 -6.88 -7.03 6.56
CA ASN A 514 -5.71 -6.87 7.44
C ASN A 514 -5.14 -5.45 7.36
N PHE A 515 -5.98 -4.44 7.34
CA PHE A 515 -5.56 -3.05 7.11
C PHE A 515 -4.66 -2.48 8.22
N MET A 516 -4.72 -3.03 9.45
CA MET A 516 -3.83 -2.65 10.55
C MET A 516 -2.44 -3.27 10.43
N SER A 517 -2.25 -4.29 9.60
CA SER A 517 -0.95 -4.87 9.32
C SER A 517 -0.22 -4.08 8.23
N PHE A 518 1.10 -3.97 8.37
CA PHE A 518 1.91 -3.34 7.33
C PHE A 518 1.96 -4.23 6.09
N PRO A 519 1.92 -3.64 4.89
CA PRO A 519 2.18 -4.40 3.68
C PRO A 519 3.65 -4.82 3.63
N PRO A 520 3.97 -5.75 2.74
CA PRO A 520 5.37 -6.11 2.48
C PRO A 520 6.21 -4.91 2.13
N VAL A 521 7.48 -4.98 2.49
CA VAL A 521 8.47 -3.93 2.19
C VAL A 521 8.48 -3.54 0.72
N ALA A 522 8.40 -4.52 -0.17
CA ALA A 522 8.38 -4.27 -1.62
C ALA A 522 7.14 -3.46 -2.07
N ASP A 523 6.07 -3.44 -1.26
CA ASP A 523 4.85 -2.68 -1.49
C ASP A 523 4.84 -1.33 -0.76
N GLN A 524 5.78 -1.08 0.14
CA GLN A 524 5.93 0.19 0.85
C GLN A 524 6.68 1.20 -0.02
N LYS A 525 6.05 1.60 -1.11
CA LYS A 525 6.59 2.59 -2.06
C LYS A 525 5.45 3.38 -2.67
N PRO A 526 5.72 4.62 -3.11
CA PRO A 526 4.73 5.41 -3.80
C PRO A 526 4.18 4.67 -5.02
N GLU A 527 2.88 4.69 -5.18
CA GLU A 527 2.25 3.97 -6.31
C GLU A 527 2.28 4.81 -7.59
N HIS A 528 2.25 6.14 -7.48
CA HIS A 528 2.09 7.05 -8.62
C HIS A 528 3.41 7.55 -9.20
N THR A 529 4.49 7.64 -8.41
CA THR A 529 5.80 8.11 -8.87
C THR A 529 6.54 7.16 -9.79
N GLY A 530 6.31 5.85 -9.66
CA GLY A 530 6.97 4.84 -10.49
C GLY A 530 6.28 4.55 -11.82
N ARG A 531 5.08 5.07 -12.03
CA ARG A 531 4.20 4.72 -13.16
C ARG A 531 4.33 5.61 -14.39
N ASN A 532 5.13 6.66 -14.33
CA ASN A 532 5.35 7.58 -15.46
C ASN A 532 6.20 7.00 -16.60
N LYS A 533 6.12 5.70 -16.84
CA LYS A 533 6.54 5.10 -18.11
C LYS A 533 5.43 5.15 -19.17
N GLY A 534 4.66 6.24 -19.20
CA GLY A 534 3.75 6.51 -20.32
C GLY A 534 2.45 5.71 -20.32
N VAL A 535 2.03 5.17 -19.19
CA VAL A 535 0.74 4.48 -19.03
C VAL A 535 -0.16 5.34 -18.16
N LEU A 536 -0.98 6.12 -18.80
CA LEU A 536 -2.20 6.63 -18.17
C LEU A 536 -3.12 5.42 -17.92
N TRP A 537 -3.62 5.28 -16.74
CA TRP A 537 -4.53 4.24 -16.25
C TRP A 537 -5.74 3.99 -17.12
#